data_cc6d2bdb767bf932aaacecd17f1949ce
#
_entry.id   cc6d2bdb767bf932aaacecd17f1949ce
#
_cell.length_a   1.000
_cell.length_b   1.000
_cell.length_c   1.000
_cell.angle_alpha   90.00
_cell.angle_beta   90.00
_cell.angle_gamma   90.00
#
_symmetry.space_group_name_H-M   'P 1'
#
loop_
_entity.id
_entity.type
_entity.pdbx_description
1 polymer ?
#
loop_
_entity_poly.entity_id
_entity_poly.type
_entity_poly.pdbx_seq_one_letter_code
_entity_poly.pdbx_strand_id
1 'polypeptide(L)'
;MIISHKHKFVFIKTAKTGGSTIEKILCEHLGDKDIASGSAYKDSRNVSPTMKRNFPQKMDYPDELGGYSHLPASLIYEKFFAGRKPKDYFVFTIERNSYDKAVSHWWWHTRTKRQMKGMPRSRVNFRDHLTRLIQTPDNNNPSCWPRYTNDSICVDHVYQYDQWDQMFKELAERFSLKININSTKNIRLKDSRKPFKHYSEAYKDNEQELVKQLFPHEIKHFGYRFDRDVKKN
;
A
#
# COMPACT_ATOMS: atom_id res chain seq x y z
N MET A 1 0.27 8.39 1.87
CA MET A 1 -1.12 8.88 1.82
C MET A 1 -1.22 10.12 0.96
N ILE A 2 -2.43 10.44 0.48
CA ILE A 2 -2.73 11.71 -0.21
C ILE A 2 -4.03 12.27 0.38
N ILE A 3 -4.06 13.59 0.60
CA ILE A 3 -5.28 14.34 0.87
C ILE A 3 -5.40 15.37 -0.24
N SER A 4 -6.37 15.22 -1.12
CA SER A 4 -6.64 16.20 -2.18
C SER A 4 -7.83 17.05 -1.81
N HIS A 5 -7.57 18.29 -1.43
CA HIS A 5 -8.60 19.30 -1.20
C HIS A 5 -9.22 19.77 -2.52
N LYS A 6 -8.41 19.74 -3.59
CA LYS A 6 -8.83 20.11 -4.96
C LYS A 6 -9.88 19.14 -5.51
N HIS A 7 -9.63 17.85 -5.36
CA HIS A 7 -10.49 16.79 -5.92
C HIS A 7 -11.37 16.11 -4.87
N LYS A 8 -11.29 16.51 -3.60
CA LYS A 8 -12.08 15.94 -2.51
C LYS A 8 -11.93 14.44 -2.34
N PHE A 9 -10.69 13.96 -2.29
CA PHE A 9 -10.40 12.57 -1.94
C PHE A 9 -9.28 12.43 -0.90
N VAL A 10 -9.31 11.29 -0.20
CA VAL A 10 -8.23 10.84 0.69
C VAL A 10 -7.81 9.44 0.27
N PHE A 11 -6.54 9.27 -0.06
CA PHE A 11 -5.95 7.96 -0.32
C PHE A 11 -5.16 7.47 0.88
N ILE A 12 -5.65 6.41 1.52
CA ILE A 12 -4.96 5.70 2.61
C ILE A 12 -4.01 4.68 1.99
N LYS A 13 -2.73 4.89 2.16
CA LYS A 13 -1.72 4.00 1.57
C LYS A 13 -1.46 2.79 2.43
N THR A 14 -1.73 1.62 1.90
CA THR A 14 -1.40 0.33 2.52
C THR A 14 -0.07 -0.23 2.04
N ALA A 15 0.53 -1.13 2.82
CA ALA A 15 1.83 -1.71 2.49
C ALA A 15 1.70 -2.81 1.43
N LYS A 16 2.63 -2.84 0.48
CA LYS A 16 2.77 -3.91 -0.54
C LYS A 16 1.63 -4.03 -1.54
N THR A 17 0.85 -2.98 -1.72
CA THR A 17 -0.32 -2.89 -2.60
C THR A 17 -0.11 -1.96 -3.81
N GLY A 18 1.14 -1.65 -4.14
CA GLY A 18 1.43 -0.72 -5.26
C GLY A 18 1.23 0.78 -4.92
N GLY A 19 0.97 1.12 -3.66
CA GLY A 19 0.63 2.46 -3.22
C GLY A 19 1.62 3.55 -3.62
N SER A 20 2.92 3.25 -3.81
CA SER A 20 3.89 4.24 -4.30
C SER A 20 3.67 4.61 -5.77
N THR A 21 3.22 3.66 -6.58
CA THR A 21 2.86 3.93 -7.99
C THR A 21 1.57 4.73 -8.07
N ILE A 22 0.57 4.39 -7.23
CA ILE A 22 -0.68 5.15 -7.12
C ILE A 22 -0.38 6.59 -6.70
N GLU A 23 0.44 6.80 -5.66
CA GLU A 23 0.85 8.14 -5.26
C GLU A 23 1.49 8.92 -6.40
N LYS A 24 2.39 8.30 -7.16
CA LYS A 24 3.04 8.98 -8.30
C LYS A 24 2.03 9.45 -9.34
N ILE A 25 1.08 8.59 -9.71
CA ILE A 25 0.05 8.89 -10.72
C ILE A 25 -0.87 10.00 -10.21
N LEU A 26 -1.37 9.88 -8.99
CA LEU A 26 -2.30 10.85 -8.44
C LEU A 26 -1.64 12.19 -8.13
N CYS A 27 -0.36 12.20 -7.75
CA CYS A 27 0.38 13.43 -7.46
C CYS A 27 0.49 14.37 -8.68
N GLU A 28 0.38 13.86 -9.90
CA GLU A 28 0.40 14.68 -11.14
C GLU A 28 -0.85 15.57 -11.26
N HIS A 29 -1.90 15.30 -10.49
CA HIS A 29 -3.20 15.99 -10.55
C HIS A 29 -3.48 16.91 -9.36
N LEU A 30 -2.61 16.90 -8.36
CA LEU A 30 -2.81 17.62 -7.10
C LEU A 30 -2.69 19.13 -7.27
N GLY A 31 -3.35 19.85 -6.38
CA GLY A 31 -3.29 21.31 -6.27
C GLY A 31 -2.35 21.78 -5.16
N ASP A 32 -2.15 23.09 -5.09
CA ASP A 32 -1.19 23.71 -4.17
C ASP A 32 -1.50 23.52 -2.68
N LYS A 33 -2.76 23.28 -2.34
CA LYS A 33 -3.20 23.02 -0.96
C LYS A 33 -3.26 21.55 -0.59
N ASP A 34 -3.03 20.65 -1.56
CA ASP A 34 -3.11 19.22 -1.35
C ASP A 34 -1.90 18.69 -0.58
N ILE A 35 -2.07 17.59 0.10
CA ILE A 35 -1.05 16.96 0.95
C ILE A 35 -0.73 15.59 0.38
N ALA A 36 0.56 15.33 0.16
CA ALA A 36 1.04 14.00 -0.22
C ALA A 36 2.21 13.60 0.67
N SER A 37 2.11 12.43 1.30
CA SER A 37 3.17 11.86 2.12
C SER A 37 3.91 10.77 1.36
N GLY A 38 5.17 10.68 1.55
CA GLY A 38 5.85 9.45 1.30
C GLY A 38 6.91 9.38 0.23
N SER A 39 7.17 8.15 -0.20
CA SER A 39 8.31 7.82 -1.06
C SER A 39 8.21 8.42 -2.47
N ALA A 40 7.02 8.69 -2.97
CA ALA A 40 6.86 9.47 -4.20
C ALA A 40 7.54 10.84 -4.10
N TYR A 41 7.61 11.39 -2.89
CA TYR A 41 8.26 12.64 -2.57
C TYR A 41 9.79 12.58 -2.62
N LYS A 42 10.41 11.48 -2.22
CA LYS A 42 11.89 11.34 -2.22
C LYS A 42 12.43 11.01 -3.60
N ASP A 43 11.65 10.29 -4.41
CA ASP A 43 12.10 9.78 -5.72
C ASP A 43 11.58 10.59 -6.90
N SER A 44 10.68 11.56 -6.69
CA SER A 44 10.09 12.31 -7.78
C SER A 44 10.77 13.66 -7.98
N ARG A 45 11.46 13.77 -9.08
CA ARG A 45 11.85 15.06 -9.66
C ARG A 45 10.64 15.95 -10.01
N ASN A 46 9.44 15.38 -9.94
CA ASN A 46 8.16 15.96 -10.41
C ASN A 46 7.20 16.36 -9.29
N VAL A 47 7.54 16.25 -8.01
CA VAL A 47 6.69 16.78 -6.93
C VAL A 47 6.92 18.29 -6.85
N SER A 48 5.85 19.06 -7.03
CA SER A 48 5.95 20.52 -6.99
C SER A 48 6.54 20.98 -5.66
N PRO A 49 7.33 22.07 -5.66
CA PRO A 49 7.86 22.67 -4.43
C PRO A 49 6.77 23.04 -3.43
N THR A 50 5.55 23.28 -3.89
CA THR A 50 4.39 23.64 -3.09
C THR A 50 3.86 22.44 -2.30
N MET A 51 3.77 21.26 -2.91
CA MET A 51 3.41 20.02 -2.21
C MET A 51 4.42 19.66 -1.12
N LYS A 52 5.69 20.00 -1.32
CA LYS A 52 6.74 19.86 -0.29
C LYS A 52 6.47 20.70 0.95
N ARG A 53 5.84 21.84 0.82
CA ARG A 53 5.53 22.75 1.92
C ARG A 53 4.28 22.37 2.70
N ASN A 54 3.33 21.75 2.04
CA ASN A 54 2.04 21.35 2.66
C ASN A 54 2.15 20.10 3.53
N PHE A 55 3.26 19.36 3.40
CA PHE A 55 3.50 18.24 4.28
C PHE A 55 4.11 18.72 5.60
N PRO A 56 3.47 18.47 6.75
CA PRO A 56 4.02 18.86 8.05
C PRO A 56 5.40 18.21 8.25
N GLN A 57 6.46 19.02 8.28
CA GLN A 57 7.83 18.52 8.42
C GLN A 57 8.15 17.97 9.80
N LYS A 58 7.31 18.27 10.79
CA LYS A 58 7.41 17.78 12.16
C LYS A 58 6.00 17.39 12.63
N MET A 59 5.68 16.14 12.50
CA MET A 59 4.65 15.55 13.33
C MET A 59 5.39 14.63 14.29
N ASP A 60 5.16 14.81 15.60
CA ASP A 60 5.57 13.86 16.63
C ASP A 60 4.79 12.56 16.39
N TYR A 61 5.34 11.73 15.52
CA TYR A 61 4.77 10.49 15.14
C TYR A 61 5.81 9.40 15.34
N PRO A 62 5.50 8.36 16.10
CA PRO A 62 6.45 7.29 16.30
C PRO A 62 6.84 6.70 14.94
N ASP A 63 8.12 6.62 14.63
CA ASP A 63 8.67 5.86 13.50
C ASP A 63 8.17 4.41 13.49
N GLU A 64 7.65 3.99 14.62
CA GLU A 64 7.05 2.71 14.93
C GLU A 64 5.89 2.32 13.99
N LEU A 65 5.12 3.24 13.45
CA LEU A 65 4.00 2.93 12.55
C LEU A 65 4.38 3.00 11.06
N GLY A 66 5.65 2.89 10.72
CA GLY A 66 6.12 2.86 9.33
C GLY A 66 6.20 4.22 8.65
N GLY A 67 6.30 5.28 9.46
CA GLY A 67 6.43 6.66 9.01
C GLY A 67 5.16 7.20 8.32
N TYR A 68 5.17 8.45 7.99
CA TYR A 68 4.03 9.19 7.42
C TYR A 68 3.41 8.59 6.14
N SER A 69 4.11 7.68 5.48
CA SER A 69 3.63 7.06 4.24
C SER A 69 2.43 6.15 4.43
N HIS A 70 2.27 5.58 5.62
CA HIS A 70 1.30 4.53 5.91
C HIS A 70 0.43 4.86 7.14
N LEU A 71 0.05 6.13 7.30
CA LEU A 71 -0.82 6.55 8.41
C LEU A 71 -2.16 5.82 8.36
N PRO A 72 -2.67 5.36 9.51
CA PRO A 72 -4.03 4.83 9.58
C PRO A 72 -5.07 5.93 9.37
N ALA A 73 -6.25 5.54 8.88
CA ALA A 73 -7.35 6.45 8.60
C ALA A 73 -7.76 7.25 9.85
N SER A 74 -7.86 6.59 11.01
CA SER A 74 -8.20 7.21 12.28
C SER A 74 -7.31 8.41 12.60
N LEU A 75 -6.00 8.24 12.40
CA LEU A 75 -5.04 9.30 12.67
C LEU A 75 -5.05 10.41 11.62
N ILE A 76 -5.31 10.06 10.36
CA ILE A 76 -5.52 11.06 9.30
C ILE A 76 -6.76 11.92 9.64
N TYR A 77 -7.82 11.27 10.11
CA TYR A 77 -9.05 12.00 10.51
C TYR A 77 -8.79 12.87 11.72
N GLU A 78 -8.08 12.39 12.73
CA GLU A 78 -7.71 13.17 13.90
C GLU A 78 -6.91 14.42 13.52
N LYS A 79 -5.87 14.25 12.72
CA LYS A 79 -4.92 15.34 12.44
C LYS A 79 -5.41 16.34 11.40
N PHE A 80 -6.22 15.92 10.44
CA PHE A 80 -6.57 16.74 9.28
C PHE A 80 -8.08 17.04 9.17
N PHE A 81 -8.92 16.34 9.94
CA PHE A 81 -10.37 16.41 9.80
C PHE A 81 -11.12 16.46 11.14
N ALA A 82 -10.51 17.05 12.17
CA ALA A 82 -11.12 17.20 13.51
C ALA A 82 -11.66 15.88 14.10
N GLY A 83 -10.94 14.78 13.91
CA GLY A 83 -11.25 13.45 14.46
C GLY A 83 -12.36 12.68 13.76
N ARG A 84 -12.87 13.16 12.62
CA ARG A 84 -13.99 12.53 11.91
C ARG A 84 -13.65 12.26 10.46
N LYS A 85 -14.25 11.19 9.92
CA LYS A 85 -14.22 10.96 8.47
C LYS A 85 -14.84 12.17 7.76
N PRO A 86 -14.13 12.77 6.79
CA PRO A 86 -14.65 13.93 6.08
C PRO A 86 -15.84 13.55 5.18
N LYS A 87 -17.00 14.18 5.37
CA LYS A 87 -18.23 13.87 4.64
C LYS A 87 -18.14 14.16 3.14
N ASP A 88 -17.41 15.22 2.79
CA ASP A 88 -17.31 15.71 1.41
C ASP A 88 -16.13 15.11 0.63
N TYR A 89 -15.44 14.13 1.22
CA TYR A 89 -14.30 13.48 0.59
C TYR A 89 -14.59 12.01 0.36
N PHE A 90 -14.18 11.53 -0.78
CA PHE A 90 -14.14 10.09 -1.05
C PHE A 90 -12.86 9.50 -0.47
N VAL A 91 -12.99 8.71 0.57
CA VAL A 91 -11.85 8.07 1.25
C VAL A 91 -11.70 6.66 0.74
N PHE A 92 -10.53 6.34 0.21
CA PHE A 92 -10.28 5.02 -0.34
C PHE A 92 -8.89 4.47 -0.02
N THR A 93 -8.79 3.18 -0.13
CA THR A 93 -7.53 2.44 -0.03
C THR A 93 -7.49 1.33 -1.07
N ILE A 94 -6.41 0.58 -1.10
CA ILE A 94 -6.25 -0.59 -1.94
C ILE A 94 -5.72 -1.75 -1.10
N GLU A 95 -6.28 -2.93 -1.31
CA GLU A 95 -5.84 -4.16 -0.68
C GLU A 95 -5.41 -5.19 -1.73
N ARG A 96 -4.67 -6.19 -1.30
CA ARG A 96 -4.10 -7.21 -2.16
C ARG A 96 -4.32 -8.58 -1.53
N ASN A 97 -4.54 -9.62 -2.36
CA ASN A 97 -4.60 -10.99 -1.88
C ASN A 97 -3.47 -11.27 -0.89
N SER A 98 -3.84 -11.68 0.33
CA SER A 98 -2.92 -11.81 1.46
C SER A 98 -1.75 -12.76 1.18
N TYR A 99 -1.99 -13.79 0.40
CA TYR A 99 -0.94 -14.75 0.01
C TYR A 99 0.10 -14.12 -0.92
N ASP A 100 -0.32 -13.33 -1.90
CA ASP A 100 0.60 -12.58 -2.77
C ASP A 100 1.27 -11.42 -2.02
N LYS A 101 0.54 -10.76 -1.13
CA LYS A 101 1.06 -9.69 -0.27
C LYS A 101 2.20 -10.18 0.63
N ALA A 102 2.05 -11.34 1.24
CA ALA A 102 3.07 -11.98 2.09
C ALA A 102 4.38 -12.21 1.31
N VAL A 103 4.30 -12.78 0.11
CA VAL A 103 5.46 -12.98 -0.78
C VAL A 103 6.09 -11.64 -1.18
N SER A 104 5.26 -10.65 -1.50
CA SER A 104 5.74 -9.30 -1.83
C SER A 104 6.47 -8.63 -0.67
N HIS A 105 6.01 -8.87 0.58
CA HIS A 105 6.63 -8.35 1.78
C HIS A 105 7.99 -9.02 2.05
N TRP A 106 8.03 -10.35 2.05
CA TRP A 106 9.27 -11.09 2.19
C TRP A 106 10.32 -10.68 1.17
N TRP A 107 9.96 -10.63 -0.11
CA TRP A 107 10.87 -10.25 -1.18
C TRP A 107 11.40 -8.83 -1.01
N TRP A 108 10.55 -7.90 -0.60
CA TRP A 108 10.97 -6.54 -0.33
C TRP A 108 12.02 -6.47 0.78
N HIS A 109 11.77 -7.10 1.92
CA HIS A 109 12.66 -7.01 3.07
C HIS A 109 13.97 -7.78 2.89
N THR A 110 13.94 -8.93 2.23
CA THR A 110 15.10 -9.80 2.08
C THR A 110 15.96 -9.49 0.85
N ARG A 111 15.41 -8.81 -0.14
CA ARG A 111 16.07 -8.54 -1.42
C ARG A 111 16.10 -7.04 -1.73
N THR A 112 14.97 -6.46 -2.11
CA THR A 112 14.89 -5.13 -2.70
C THR A 112 15.36 -4.03 -1.75
N LYS A 113 14.87 -4.00 -0.51
CA LYS A 113 15.27 -3.00 0.49
C LYS A 113 16.76 -3.08 0.81
N ARG A 114 17.31 -4.29 0.89
CA ARG A 114 18.74 -4.50 1.14
C ARG A 114 19.59 -4.05 -0.03
N GLN A 115 19.19 -4.37 -1.26
CA GLN A 115 19.88 -3.93 -2.48
C GLN A 115 19.89 -2.38 -2.58
N MET A 116 18.77 -1.72 -2.28
CA MET A 116 18.70 -0.25 -2.27
C MET A 116 19.63 0.39 -1.22
N LYS A 117 19.98 -0.35 -0.17
CA LYS A 117 20.92 0.08 0.89
C LYS A 117 22.36 -0.40 0.67
N GLY A 118 22.66 -0.98 -0.49
CA GLY A 118 23.99 -1.55 -0.75
C GLY A 118 24.33 -2.79 0.10
N MET A 119 23.34 -3.41 0.74
CA MET A 119 23.53 -4.54 1.63
C MET A 119 23.38 -5.88 0.88
N PRO A 120 24.11 -6.93 1.28
CA PRO A 120 23.96 -8.24 0.68
C PRO A 120 22.54 -8.79 0.87
N ARG A 121 22.11 -9.68 -0.03
CA ARG A 121 20.80 -10.34 0.08
C ARG A 121 20.70 -11.12 1.38
N SER A 122 19.55 -11.07 2.04
CA SER A 122 19.29 -11.90 3.21
C SER A 122 19.14 -13.36 2.81
N ARG A 123 19.62 -14.28 3.65
CA ARG A 123 19.43 -15.73 3.52
C ARG A 123 18.10 -16.22 4.10
N VAL A 124 17.33 -15.33 4.76
CA VAL A 124 16.03 -15.67 5.35
C VAL A 124 15.08 -16.17 4.28
N ASN A 125 14.65 -17.42 4.38
CA ASN A 125 13.66 -18.00 3.49
C ASN A 125 12.25 -17.49 3.80
N PHE A 126 11.26 -17.86 2.99
CA PHE A 126 9.90 -17.34 3.12
C PHE A 126 9.24 -17.78 4.42
N ARG A 127 9.37 -19.05 4.79
CA ARG A 127 8.82 -19.60 6.03
C ARG A 127 9.38 -18.92 7.28
N ASP A 128 10.70 -18.79 7.38
CA ASP A 128 11.34 -18.13 8.52
C ASP A 128 10.92 -16.67 8.65
N HIS A 129 10.73 -16.01 7.51
CA HIS A 129 10.22 -14.64 7.48
C HIS A 129 8.81 -14.54 8.07
N LEU A 130 7.90 -15.42 7.68
CA LEU A 130 6.53 -15.47 8.20
C LEU A 130 6.53 -15.79 9.70
N THR A 131 7.29 -16.81 10.12
CA THR A 131 7.42 -17.20 11.53
C THR A 131 7.89 -16.04 12.38
N ARG A 132 8.92 -15.31 11.93
CA ARG A 132 9.41 -14.12 12.63
C ARG A 132 8.31 -13.05 12.79
N LEU A 133 7.53 -12.78 11.74
CA LEU A 133 6.45 -11.79 11.80
C LEU A 133 5.35 -12.18 12.78
N ILE A 134 5.09 -13.47 12.96
CA ILE A 134 4.11 -13.97 13.94
C ILE A 134 4.67 -13.85 15.36
N GLN A 135 5.93 -14.22 15.57
CA GLN A 135 6.57 -14.24 16.89
C GLN A 135 6.91 -12.84 17.41
N THR A 136 7.23 -11.93 16.53
CA THR A 136 7.56 -10.54 16.85
C THR A 136 6.68 -9.61 16.02
N PRO A 137 5.41 -9.44 16.42
CA PRO A 137 4.49 -8.52 15.74
C PRO A 137 4.92 -7.08 16.04
N ASP A 138 5.94 -6.66 15.32
CA ASP A 138 6.40 -5.28 15.30
C ASP A 138 5.71 -4.50 14.19
N ASN A 139 6.13 -3.26 14.00
CA ASN A 139 5.64 -2.35 12.97
C ASN A 139 5.89 -2.82 11.53
N ASN A 140 6.56 -3.94 11.32
CA ASN A 140 6.76 -4.56 10.03
C ASN A 140 5.65 -5.57 9.68
N ASN A 141 4.60 -5.69 10.49
CA ASN A 141 3.46 -6.54 10.18
C ASN A 141 2.86 -6.10 8.82
N PRO A 142 2.79 -6.99 7.83
CA PRO A 142 2.25 -6.67 6.51
C PRO A 142 0.72 -6.55 6.49
N SER A 143 0.00 -6.98 7.53
CA SER A 143 -1.43 -6.70 7.66
C SER A 143 -1.66 -5.19 7.72
N CYS A 144 -2.58 -4.73 6.91
CA CYS A 144 -2.97 -3.32 6.86
C CYS A 144 -4.39 -3.10 7.36
N TRP A 145 -5.03 -4.14 7.88
CA TRP A 145 -6.39 -4.06 8.41
C TRP A 145 -6.59 -2.87 9.37
N PRO A 146 -5.74 -2.65 10.39
CA PRO A 146 -5.91 -1.52 11.31
C PRO A 146 -5.71 -0.14 10.67
N ARG A 147 -5.24 -0.08 9.42
CA ARG A 147 -4.99 1.21 8.76
C ARG A 147 -6.24 1.83 8.15
N TYR A 148 -7.23 1.00 7.85
CA TYR A 148 -8.50 1.45 7.25
C TYR A 148 -9.73 0.92 7.99
N THR A 149 -9.53 0.43 9.21
CA THR A 149 -10.61 -0.01 10.10
C THR A 149 -10.49 0.64 11.48
N ASN A 150 -11.64 0.83 12.11
CA ASN A 150 -11.82 1.17 13.51
C ASN A 150 -13.15 0.55 13.91
N ASP A 151 -13.13 -0.61 14.58
CA ASP A 151 -14.27 -1.52 14.81
C ASP A 151 -14.89 -2.07 13.51
N SER A 152 -14.97 -1.24 12.48
CA SER A 152 -15.41 -1.58 11.13
C SER A 152 -14.56 -0.86 10.07
N ILE A 153 -14.80 -1.13 8.79
CA ILE A 153 -14.15 -0.38 7.70
C ILE A 153 -14.59 1.09 7.78
N CYS A 154 -13.59 1.98 7.88
CA CYS A 154 -13.79 3.42 8.04
C CYS A 154 -13.43 4.24 6.79
N VAL A 155 -13.32 3.60 5.63
CA VAL A 155 -13.13 4.21 4.30
C VAL A 155 -14.38 3.97 3.45
N ASP A 156 -14.54 4.74 2.35
CA ASP A 156 -15.69 4.55 1.45
C ASP A 156 -15.50 3.36 0.53
N HIS A 157 -14.25 3.09 0.11
CA HIS A 157 -13.99 1.99 -0.79
C HIS A 157 -12.60 1.36 -0.55
N VAL A 158 -12.53 0.03 -0.69
CA VAL A 158 -11.28 -0.74 -0.68
C VAL A 158 -11.13 -1.42 -2.04
N TYR A 159 -10.31 -0.82 -2.90
CA TYR A 159 -10.01 -1.41 -4.20
C TYR A 159 -9.16 -2.67 -4.07
N GLN A 160 -9.28 -3.58 -5.04
CA GLN A 160 -8.44 -4.76 -5.12
C GLN A 160 -7.26 -4.55 -6.07
N TYR A 161 -6.10 -5.07 -5.69
CA TYR A 161 -4.86 -4.88 -6.45
C TYR A 161 -4.90 -5.45 -7.87
N ASP A 162 -5.64 -6.52 -8.09
CA ASP A 162 -5.86 -7.16 -9.38
C ASP A 162 -6.85 -6.38 -10.28
N GLN A 163 -7.62 -5.45 -9.71
CA GLN A 163 -8.55 -4.56 -10.41
C GLN A 163 -7.93 -3.17 -10.69
N TRP A 164 -6.64 -3.11 -10.92
CA TRP A 164 -5.87 -1.87 -11.08
C TRP A 164 -6.41 -0.93 -12.15
N ASP A 165 -6.70 -1.47 -13.33
CA ASP A 165 -7.19 -0.67 -14.47
C ASP A 165 -8.59 -0.11 -14.19
N GLN A 166 -9.47 -0.91 -13.56
CA GLN A 166 -10.81 -0.49 -13.16
C GLN A 166 -10.73 0.62 -12.11
N MET A 167 -9.88 0.47 -11.10
CA MET A 167 -9.67 1.51 -10.08
C MET A 167 -9.29 2.85 -10.72
N PHE A 168 -8.31 2.87 -11.61
CA PHE A 168 -7.90 4.13 -12.23
C PHE A 168 -8.95 4.71 -13.17
N LYS A 169 -9.74 3.88 -13.83
CA LYS A 169 -10.86 4.33 -14.64
C LYS A 169 -11.92 5.02 -13.77
N GLU A 170 -12.32 4.40 -12.69
CA GLU A 170 -13.30 4.96 -11.74
C GLU A 170 -12.80 6.26 -11.09
N LEU A 171 -11.53 6.31 -10.67
CA LEU A 171 -10.94 7.52 -10.09
C LEU A 171 -10.85 8.65 -11.14
N ALA A 172 -10.48 8.33 -12.39
CA ALA A 172 -10.42 9.30 -13.47
C ALA A 172 -11.81 9.89 -13.78
N GLU A 173 -12.83 9.06 -13.86
CA GLU A 173 -14.22 9.49 -14.08
C GLU A 173 -14.76 10.30 -12.92
N ARG A 174 -14.62 9.80 -11.69
CA ARG A 174 -15.14 10.44 -10.47
C ARG A 174 -14.56 11.83 -10.22
N PHE A 175 -13.27 12.00 -10.49
CA PHE A 175 -12.53 13.24 -10.15
C PHE A 175 -12.10 14.03 -11.39
N SER A 176 -12.56 13.65 -12.58
CA SER A 176 -12.19 14.27 -13.85
C SER A 176 -10.67 14.36 -14.05
N LEU A 177 -9.96 13.28 -13.70
CA LEU A 177 -8.50 13.20 -13.81
C LEU A 177 -8.10 12.71 -15.20
N LYS A 178 -7.11 13.35 -15.82
CA LYS A 178 -6.53 12.92 -17.11
C LYS A 178 -5.48 11.81 -16.89
N ILE A 179 -5.92 10.62 -16.48
CA ILE A 179 -5.02 9.48 -16.24
C ILE A 179 -4.93 8.65 -17.52
N ASN A 180 -3.70 8.48 -18.04
CA ASN A 180 -3.45 7.54 -19.12
C ASN A 180 -3.25 6.13 -18.53
N ILE A 181 -4.32 5.32 -18.55
CA ILE A 181 -4.34 3.97 -17.97
C ILE A 181 -3.27 3.07 -18.60
N ASN A 182 -3.00 3.19 -19.89
CA ASN A 182 -1.97 2.39 -20.54
C ASN A 182 -0.56 2.71 -20.04
N SER A 183 -0.29 3.96 -19.68
CA SER A 183 0.99 4.35 -19.10
C SER A 183 1.16 3.88 -17.65
N THR A 184 0.06 3.67 -16.91
CA THR A 184 0.14 3.24 -15.50
C THR A 184 0.78 1.87 -15.34
N LYS A 185 0.61 0.99 -16.33
CA LYS A 185 1.21 -0.36 -16.35
C LYS A 185 2.74 -0.32 -16.41
N ASN A 186 3.30 0.72 -16.99
CA ASN A 186 4.74 0.91 -17.16
C ASN A 186 5.39 1.63 -15.98
N ILE A 187 4.59 2.24 -15.09
CA ILE A 187 5.09 2.97 -13.92
C ILE A 187 5.31 2.00 -12.75
N ARG A 188 6.43 1.28 -12.77
CA ARG A 188 6.83 0.40 -11.66
C ARG A 188 7.95 1.05 -10.85
N LEU A 189 7.61 1.86 -9.85
CA LEU A 189 8.58 2.59 -9.03
C LEU A 189 9.48 1.71 -8.16
N LYS A 190 9.04 0.51 -7.85
CA LYS A 190 9.76 -0.44 -7.01
C LYS A 190 9.70 -1.81 -7.67
N ASP A 191 10.26 -1.88 -8.89
CA ASP A 191 10.34 -3.15 -9.61
C ASP A 191 11.33 -4.07 -8.88
N SER A 192 10.79 -4.87 -7.99
CA SER A 192 11.51 -6.01 -7.45
C SER A 192 11.21 -7.19 -8.36
N ARG A 193 12.03 -7.38 -9.39
CA ARG A 193 11.93 -8.57 -10.24
C ARG A 193 12.00 -9.80 -9.38
N LYS A 194 10.83 -10.40 -9.14
CA LYS A 194 10.73 -11.69 -8.46
C LYS A 194 11.12 -12.77 -9.45
N PRO A 195 11.80 -13.84 -9.02
CA PRO A 195 12.10 -14.98 -9.89
C PRO A 195 10.86 -15.82 -10.21
N PHE A 196 9.73 -15.49 -9.62
CA PHE A 196 8.47 -16.22 -9.75
C PHE A 196 7.58 -15.57 -10.79
N LYS A 197 6.93 -16.36 -11.62
CA LYS A 197 5.83 -15.92 -12.48
C LYS A 197 4.57 -15.69 -11.65
N HIS A 198 4.31 -16.58 -10.69
CA HIS A 198 3.18 -16.50 -9.78
C HIS A 198 3.63 -16.61 -8.32
N TYR A 199 2.90 -16.00 -7.40
CA TYR A 199 3.27 -15.97 -5.98
C TYR A 199 3.27 -17.38 -5.34
N SER A 200 2.45 -18.30 -5.84
CA SER A 200 2.36 -19.68 -5.32
C SER A 200 3.66 -20.45 -5.40
N GLU A 201 4.56 -20.08 -6.31
CA GLU A 201 5.88 -20.71 -6.45
C GLU A 201 6.80 -20.48 -5.23
N ALA A 202 6.49 -19.47 -4.41
CA ALA A 202 7.22 -19.23 -3.17
C ALA A 202 6.79 -20.14 -2.01
N TYR A 203 5.63 -20.79 -2.13
CA TYR A 203 5.05 -21.65 -1.13
C TYR A 203 5.50 -23.10 -1.35
N LYS A 204 5.95 -23.76 -0.28
CA LYS A 204 6.40 -25.15 -0.34
C LYS A 204 5.49 -26.07 0.46
N ASP A 205 5.40 -25.82 1.77
CA ASP A 205 4.70 -26.71 2.71
C ASP A 205 3.42 -26.03 3.25
N ASN A 206 3.46 -25.68 4.52
CA ASN A 206 2.31 -25.12 5.26
C ASN A 206 2.37 -23.59 5.44
N GLU A 207 3.13 -22.88 4.62
CA GLU A 207 3.23 -21.41 4.72
C GLU A 207 1.86 -20.72 4.54
N GLN A 208 0.90 -21.40 3.90
CA GLN A 208 -0.47 -20.91 3.80
C GLN A 208 -1.11 -20.71 5.18
N GLU A 209 -0.87 -21.61 6.13
CA GLU A 209 -1.40 -21.50 7.49
C GLU A 209 -0.76 -20.35 8.26
N LEU A 210 0.53 -20.11 8.06
CA LEU A 210 1.22 -18.95 8.63
C LEU A 210 0.66 -17.63 8.05
N VAL A 211 0.33 -17.60 6.77
CA VAL A 211 -0.32 -16.43 6.16
C VAL A 211 -1.72 -16.20 6.73
N LYS A 212 -2.50 -17.24 6.97
CA LYS A 212 -3.82 -17.11 7.62
C LYS A 212 -3.71 -16.51 9.03
N GLN A 213 -2.66 -16.86 9.78
CA GLN A 213 -2.41 -16.28 11.09
C GLN A 213 -2.03 -14.80 11.02
N LEU A 214 -1.28 -14.39 9.99
CA LEU A 214 -0.86 -12.99 9.81
C LEU A 214 -1.96 -12.08 9.27
N PHE A 215 -2.92 -12.62 8.50
CA PHE A 215 -3.94 -11.85 7.79
C PHE A 215 -5.37 -12.37 8.04
N PRO A 216 -5.75 -12.68 9.29
CA PRO A 216 -7.04 -13.34 9.54
C PRO A 216 -8.23 -12.48 9.11
N HIS A 217 -8.16 -11.18 9.32
CA HIS A 217 -9.24 -10.25 9.02
C HIS A 217 -9.40 -10.02 7.52
N GLU A 218 -8.30 -9.75 6.81
CA GLU A 218 -8.30 -9.53 5.36
C GLU A 218 -8.80 -10.77 4.61
N ILE A 219 -8.30 -11.96 5.00
CA ILE A 219 -8.72 -13.22 4.37
C ILE A 219 -10.21 -13.47 4.58
N LYS A 220 -10.70 -13.29 5.82
CA LYS A 220 -12.13 -13.47 6.13
C LYS A 220 -13.01 -12.46 5.41
N HIS A 221 -12.63 -11.18 5.44
CA HIS A 221 -13.46 -10.09 4.93
C HIS A 221 -13.54 -10.08 3.39
N PHE A 222 -12.40 -10.27 2.72
CA PHE A 222 -12.33 -10.22 1.26
C PHE A 222 -12.48 -11.59 0.60
N GLY A 223 -12.58 -12.67 1.37
CA GLY A 223 -12.70 -14.02 0.84
C GLY A 223 -11.45 -14.50 0.10
N TYR A 224 -10.25 -13.98 0.46
CA TYR A 224 -9.02 -14.34 -0.24
C TYR A 224 -8.74 -15.84 -0.14
N ARG A 225 -8.42 -16.44 -1.26
CA ARG A 225 -8.03 -17.84 -1.38
C ARG A 225 -6.62 -17.95 -1.90
N PHE A 226 -5.95 -19.02 -1.48
CA PHE A 226 -4.67 -19.39 -2.07
C PHE A 226 -4.93 -19.97 -3.47
N ASP A 227 -4.40 -19.29 -4.46
CA ASP A 227 -4.49 -19.73 -5.84
C ASP A 227 -3.16 -20.37 -6.25
N ARG A 228 -3.22 -21.61 -6.70
CA ARG A 228 -2.09 -22.27 -7.35
C ARG A 228 -2.15 -21.90 -8.82
N ASP A 229 -1.02 -21.47 -9.38
CA ASP A 229 -0.89 -21.34 -10.83
C ASP A 229 -1.12 -22.73 -11.45
N VAL A 230 -2.39 -23.00 -11.73
CA VAL A 230 -2.75 -24.16 -12.52
C VAL A 230 -2.28 -23.82 -13.92
N LYS A 231 -1.13 -24.38 -14.33
CA LYS A 231 -0.68 -24.33 -15.71
C LYS A 231 -1.90 -24.70 -16.57
N LYS A 232 -2.50 -23.70 -17.21
CA LYS A 232 -3.40 -23.97 -18.32
C LYS A 232 -2.53 -24.57 -19.40
N ASN A 233 -2.55 -25.91 -19.47
CA ASN A 233 -2.00 -26.68 -20.57
C ASN A 233 -2.72 -26.29 -21.85
#